data_628165b1a10bd02c91e6542c1e85f403
#
_entry.id   628165b1a10bd02c91e6542c1e85f403
#
_cell.length_a   1.000
_cell.length_b   1.000
_cell.length_c   1.000
_cell.angle_alpha   90.00
_cell.angle_beta   90.00
_cell.angle_gamma   90.00
#
_symmetry.space_group_name_H-M   'P 1'
#
loop_
_entity.id
_entity.type
_entity.pdbx_description
1 polymer ?
#
loop_
_entity_poly.entity_id
_entity_poly.type
_entity_poly.pdbx_seq_one_letter_code
_entity_poly.pdbx_strand_id
1 'polypeptide(L)'
;MALRLLMGTQPRVSAPGRPWRSAAVLLALATAAACGGGPNNAAGHSPTPLAGSPTPNASPTSQAGSTPAPQPVTGAYGVLVSSLSASSYTVALVAVDGKVAASAETSTPAVVSCANAAGAPVPEPVSTSNSRAYYMDAQGVVRFIAPNGDAGRATTVPAGTASRRSMFAVSPDDQRIAVIVNDYTASGASTRLYVEDLNGGGNHLDIYNRTGARTLWPIGWHGINNLVVAVVPSCTQGGGPFCCGIQELHVIDPASATRRFTIGDLTACPIVGPASPAGDICWDGAQSKVLNWTAGTVRSFAVPGPEFQLLSPDGSRVALVDNNGTSIQGASVSMAGMFACTWVDDTHVLSGGDPQHQPRLANVANGSMVPVAAQGDCGGRLPGGL
;
A
#
# COMPACT_ATOMS: atom_id res chain seq x y z
N MET A 1 -10.41 10.40 -7.46
CA MET A 1 -9.77 11.45 -8.30
C MET A 1 -10.06 11.12 -9.74
N ALA A 2 -11.04 11.80 -10.35
CA ALA A 2 -11.46 11.50 -11.71
C ALA A 2 -10.32 11.77 -12.68
N LEU A 3 -9.87 10.73 -13.38
CA LEU A 3 -8.82 10.79 -14.40
C LEU A 3 -9.34 11.58 -15.61
N ARG A 4 -9.12 12.89 -15.65
CA ARG A 4 -9.23 13.67 -16.88
C ARG A 4 -8.01 13.41 -17.74
N LEU A 5 -8.15 12.53 -18.72
CA LEU A 5 -7.25 12.47 -19.87
C LEU A 5 -7.44 13.75 -20.70
N LEU A 6 -6.65 14.77 -20.43
CA LEU A 6 -6.44 15.88 -21.36
C LEU A 6 -5.35 15.45 -22.36
N MET A 7 -5.77 15.01 -23.54
CA MET A 7 -4.91 15.00 -24.71
C MET A 7 -4.60 16.44 -25.10
N GLY A 8 -3.52 16.97 -24.54
CA GLY A 8 -2.94 18.25 -24.94
C GLY A 8 -1.98 18.02 -26.10
N THR A 9 -2.32 18.53 -27.27
CA THR A 9 -1.40 18.70 -28.41
C THR A 9 -0.18 19.50 -27.97
N GLN A 10 0.99 18.88 -28.04
CA GLN A 10 2.26 19.56 -27.79
C GLN A 10 2.58 20.56 -28.93
N PRO A 11 2.89 21.83 -28.64
CA PRO A 11 3.54 22.68 -29.59
C PRO A 11 5.05 22.37 -29.67
N ARG A 12 5.53 22.16 -30.88
CA ARG A 12 6.97 22.10 -31.18
C ARG A 12 7.59 23.44 -30.82
N VAL A 13 8.52 23.45 -29.88
CA VAL A 13 9.41 24.58 -29.63
C VAL A 13 10.80 24.21 -30.15
N SER A 14 11.20 24.98 -31.17
CA SER A 14 12.51 24.98 -31.76
C SER A 14 13.56 25.54 -30.79
N ALA A 15 14.71 24.89 -30.68
CA ALA A 15 15.88 25.43 -30.01
C ALA A 15 16.51 26.58 -30.77
N PRO A 16 17.14 27.55 -30.10
CA PRO A 16 18.45 27.99 -30.54
C PRO A 16 19.47 27.94 -29.40
N GLY A 17 20.66 27.47 -29.77
CA GLY A 17 21.79 27.40 -28.90
C GLY A 17 22.49 28.75 -28.66
N ARG A 18 23.28 28.77 -27.60
CA ARG A 18 24.65 29.33 -27.55
C ARG A 18 25.24 29.24 -26.12
N PRO A 19 26.57 29.21 -26.02
CA PRO A 19 27.30 28.72 -24.85
C PRO A 19 27.77 29.86 -23.95
N TRP A 20 27.93 29.64 -22.66
CA TRP A 20 28.74 30.49 -21.77
C TRP A 20 29.47 29.64 -20.73
N ARG A 21 30.72 29.52 -20.92
CA ARG A 21 31.97 29.89 -20.22
C ARG A 21 31.97 29.62 -18.70
N SER A 22 32.92 28.79 -18.39
CA SER A 22 33.60 28.48 -17.14
C SER A 22 33.86 29.71 -16.24
N ALA A 23 33.63 29.57 -14.96
CA ALA A 23 34.37 30.30 -13.93
C ALA A 23 34.67 29.33 -12.78
N ALA A 24 35.94 28.98 -12.71
CA ALA A 24 36.53 28.30 -11.56
C ALA A 24 36.74 29.34 -10.44
N VAL A 25 36.36 29.03 -9.23
CA VAL A 25 36.83 29.72 -8.02
C VAL A 25 37.36 28.67 -7.05
N LEU A 26 38.69 28.71 -6.92
CA LEU A 26 39.48 28.09 -5.86
C LEU A 26 39.47 29.00 -4.65
N LEU A 27 39.27 28.48 -3.46
CA LEU A 27 39.85 28.95 -2.18
C LEU A 27 39.67 27.83 -1.16
N ALA A 28 40.71 27.14 -0.80
CA ALA A 28 41.80 27.36 0.13
C ALA A 28 41.46 26.97 1.58
N LEU A 29 42.25 26.01 2.01
CA LEU A 29 42.43 25.38 3.32
C LEU A 29 42.46 26.34 4.55
N ALA A 30 41.97 25.82 5.66
CA ALA A 30 42.58 26.13 6.97
C ALA A 30 42.48 24.90 7.88
N THR A 31 43.63 24.38 8.19
CA THR A 31 43.93 23.38 9.23
C THR A 31 44.03 24.07 10.59
N ALA A 32 43.48 23.46 11.63
CA ALA A 32 43.91 23.72 13.00
C ALA A 32 43.90 22.43 13.80
N ALA A 33 45.07 21.96 14.12
CA ALA A 33 45.35 20.92 15.09
C ALA A 33 45.48 21.55 16.47
N ALA A 34 44.97 20.89 17.50
CA ALA A 34 45.40 21.12 18.88
C ALA A 34 45.39 19.80 19.64
N CYS A 35 46.58 19.41 20.03
CA CYS A 35 46.93 18.34 20.98
C CYS A 35 46.79 18.82 22.42
N GLY A 36 46.61 17.90 23.35
CA GLY A 36 46.84 18.00 24.78
C GLY A 36 45.99 16.98 25.51
N GLY A 37 46.42 15.95 26.12
CA GLY A 37 47.62 15.62 26.86
C GLY A 37 47.34 15.57 28.36
N GLY A 38 47.39 14.35 28.98
CA GLY A 38 47.67 14.18 30.39
C GLY A 38 46.84 13.17 31.17
N PRO A 39 47.50 12.19 31.78
CA PRO A 39 46.89 11.16 32.59
C PRO A 39 46.89 11.57 34.07
N ASN A 40 45.89 11.19 34.85
CA ASN A 40 46.00 11.15 36.30
C ASN A 40 45.42 9.85 36.86
N ASN A 41 46.33 9.09 37.47
CA ASN A 41 46.10 8.04 38.44
C ASN A 41 45.43 8.60 39.69
N ALA A 42 44.46 7.92 40.23
CA ALA A 42 44.10 7.98 41.62
C ALA A 42 43.58 6.64 42.11
N ALA A 43 44.14 6.29 43.22
CA ALA A 43 44.13 5.05 43.93
C ALA A 43 42.77 4.57 44.46
N GLY A 44 42.74 3.27 44.74
CA GLY A 44 41.60 2.56 45.25
C GLY A 44 41.13 2.93 46.64
N HIS A 45 39.84 2.70 46.82
CA HIS A 45 39.24 2.35 48.11
C HIS A 45 38.25 1.21 47.93
N SER A 46 38.52 0.09 48.59
CA SER A 46 37.57 -0.99 48.85
C SER A 46 36.47 -0.50 49.78
N PRO A 47 35.21 -0.69 49.47
CA PRO A 47 34.17 -0.58 50.47
C PRO A 47 33.80 -1.98 51.03
N THR A 48 33.71 -1.98 52.33
CA THR A 48 33.20 -2.99 53.23
C THR A 48 31.79 -3.49 52.86
N PRO A 49 31.43 -4.77 53.04
CA PRO A 49 30.08 -5.26 52.76
C PRO A 49 29.12 -4.76 53.84
N LEU A 50 28.11 -3.99 53.42
CA LEU A 50 26.94 -3.66 54.22
C LEU A 50 25.90 -4.75 54.14
N ALA A 51 25.37 -5.09 55.33
CA ALA A 51 24.40 -6.13 55.61
C ALA A 51 23.07 -5.96 54.84
N GLY A 52 22.52 -7.10 54.51
CA GLY A 52 21.16 -7.47 54.12
C GLY A 52 20.12 -6.35 53.88
N SER A 53 19.81 -6.09 52.61
CA SER A 53 18.53 -5.52 52.25
C SER A 53 17.44 -6.57 52.18
N PRO A 54 16.22 -6.28 52.64
CA PRO A 54 15.10 -7.21 52.54
C PRO A 54 14.71 -7.45 51.09
N THR A 55 14.52 -8.68 50.73
CA THR A 55 14.00 -9.14 49.46
C THR A 55 12.69 -8.42 49.14
N PRO A 56 12.55 -7.73 47.99
CA PRO A 56 11.27 -7.18 47.59
C PRO A 56 10.31 -8.37 47.30
N ASN A 57 9.18 -8.37 47.98
CA ASN A 57 8.05 -9.24 47.65
C ASN A 57 7.76 -9.11 46.14
N ALA A 58 7.83 -10.24 45.45
CA ALA A 58 7.39 -10.32 44.07
C ALA A 58 5.92 -9.90 44.00
N SER A 59 5.68 -8.73 43.41
CA SER A 59 4.33 -8.37 43.00
C SER A 59 3.77 -9.43 42.07
N PRO A 60 2.49 -9.80 42.23
CA PRO A 60 1.89 -10.77 41.33
C PRO A 60 1.99 -10.22 39.89
N THR A 61 2.72 -10.93 39.05
CA THR A 61 2.73 -10.70 37.63
C THR A 61 1.29 -10.88 37.15
N SER A 62 0.62 -9.80 36.84
CA SER A 62 -0.64 -9.84 36.11
C SER A 62 -0.38 -10.63 34.84
N GLN A 63 -0.87 -11.85 34.76
CA GLN A 63 -0.96 -12.55 33.49
C GLN A 63 -1.78 -11.64 32.58
N ALA A 64 -1.10 -11.03 31.60
CA ALA A 64 -1.77 -10.39 30.50
C ALA A 64 -2.65 -11.47 29.87
N GLY A 65 -3.97 -11.34 30.08
CA GLY A 65 -4.92 -12.24 29.45
C GLY A 65 -4.65 -12.21 27.95
N SER A 66 -4.41 -13.37 27.37
CA SER A 66 -4.22 -13.49 25.92
C SER A 66 -5.47 -12.93 25.25
N THR A 67 -5.34 -11.78 24.59
CA THR A 67 -6.41 -11.25 23.74
C THR A 67 -6.78 -12.34 22.73
N PRO A 68 -8.03 -12.75 22.62
CA PRO A 68 -8.43 -13.76 21.64
C PRO A 68 -7.95 -13.36 20.25
N ALA A 69 -7.48 -14.34 19.48
CA ALA A 69 -7.11 -14.08 18.09
C ALA A 69 -8.29 -13.48 17.31
N PRO A 70 -8.05 -12.49 16.44
CA PRO A 70 -9.10 -11.92 15.62
C PRO A 70 -9.85 -13.00 14.84
N GLN A 71 -11.17 -12.91 14.80
CA GLN A 71 -11.99 -13.87 14.08
C GLN A 71 -12.26 -13.30 12.67
N PRO A 72 -12.17 -14.11 11.61
CA PRO A 72 -12.57 -13.69 10.28
C PRO A 72 -13.98 -13.12 10.26
N VAL A 73 -14.20 -12.09 9.46
CA VAL A 73 -15.54 -11.51 9.28
C VAL A 73 -16.46 -12.51 8.58
N THR A 74 -17.73 -12.51 8.94
CA THR A 74 -18.75 -13.37 8.31
C THR A 74 -19.46 -12.69 7.14
N GLY A 75 -19.34 -11.35 7.03
CA GLY A 75 -19.90 -10.55 5.95
C GLY A 75 -18.82 -9.99 5.04
N ALA A 76 -19.23 -9.43 3.91
CA ALA A 76 -18.35 -8.72 3.00
C ALA A 76 -18.47 -7.21 3.20
N TYR A 77 -17.33 -6.52 3.19
CA TYR A 77 -17.25 -5.07 3.38
C TYR A 77 -16.25 -4.48 2.40
N GLY A 78 -16.63 -3.35 1.79
CA GLY A 78 -15.68 -2.50 1.08
C GLY A 78 -14.97 -1.57 2.05
N VAL A 79 -13.77 -1.13 1.70
CA VAL A 79 -13.01 -0.13 2.44
C VAL A 79 -12.94 1.14 1.60
N LEU A 80 -13.36 2.27 2.19
CA LEU A 80 -13.20 3.60 1.59
C LEU A 80 -12.21 4.41 2.41
N VAL A 81 -11.37 5.18 1.71
CA VAL A 81 -10.38 6.09 2.29
C VAL A 81 -10.65 7.49 1.77
N SER A 82 -10.95 8.42 2.66
CA SER A 82 -11.32 9.79 2.32
C SER A 82 -10.42 10.78 3.03
N SER A 83 -9.80 11.69 2.28
CA SER A 83 -9.05 12.79 2.87
C SER A 83 -10.02 13.90 3.31
N LEU A 84 -10.17 14.09 4.61
CA LEU A 84 -10.97 15.19 5.18
C LEU A 84 -10.24 16.53 5.08
N SER A 85 -8.92 16.47 5.24
CA SER A 85 -8.03 17.65 5.13
C SER A 85 -6.62 17.20 4.71
N ALA A 86 -5.72 18.17 4.49
CA ALA A 86 -4.32 17.86 4.23
C ALA A 86 -3.62 17.15 5.42
N SER A 87 -4.21 17.20 6.62
CA SER A 87 -3.63 16.65 7.85
C SER A 87 -4.34 15.42 8.39
N SER A 88 -5.54 15.08 7.90
CA SER A 88 -6.29 13.90 8.36
C SER A 88 -7.04 13.22 7.23
N TYR A 89 -7.29 11.92 7.41
CA TYR A 89 -8.09 11.10 6.52
C TYR A 89 -8.96 10.13 7.32
N THR A 90 -10.03 9.62 6.69
CA THR A 90 -10.94 8.66 7.29
C THR A 90 -10.86 7.33 6.55
N VAL A 91 -10.91 6.24 7.32
CA VAL A 91 -11.11 4.88 6.80
C VAL A 91 -12.49 4.43 7.22
N ALA A 92 -13.31 3.96 6.27
CA ALA A 92 -14.66 3.49 6.52
C ALA A 92 -14.85 2.06 5.98
N LEU A 93 -15.47 1.20 6.77
CA LEU A 93 -15.95 -0.14 6.38
C LEU A 93 -17.40 -0.04 5.95
N VAL A 94 -17.69 -0.44 4.73
CA VAL A 94 -18.99 -0.31 4.10
C VAL A 94 -19.57 -1.69 3.81
N ALA A 95 -20.72 -2.01 4.40
CA ALA A 95 -21.43 -3.24 4.13
C ALA A 95 -22.11 -3.21 2.74
N VAL A 96 -22.46 -4.38 2.21
CA VAL A 96 -23.07 -4.52 0.87
C VAL A 96 -24.43 -3.81 0.70
N ASP A 97 -25.06 -3.38 1.78
CA ASP A 97 -26.27 -2.54 1.77
C ASP A 97 -25.98 -1.02 1.74
N GLY A 98 -24.71 -0.63 1.62
CA GLY A 98 -24.25 0.76 1.57
C GLY A 98 -24.07 1.44 2.93
N LYS A 99 -24.37 0.77 4.04
CA LYS A 99 -24.19 1.32 5.37
C LYS A 99 -22.76 1.26 5.84
N VAL A 100 -22.33 2.27 6.58
CA VAL A 100 -21.05 2.27 7.29
C VAL A 100 -21.17 1.39 8.53
N ALA A 101 -20.39 0.30 8.56
CA ALA A 101 -20.32 -0.60 9.71
C ALA A 101 -19.37 -0.05 10.79
N ALA A 102 -18.25 0.54 10.38
CA ALA A 102 -17.28 1.18 11.26
C ALA A 102 -16.51 2.26 10.49
N SER A 103 -16.00 3.26 11.19
CA SER A 103 -15.10 4.27 10.63
C SER A 103 -14.12 4.78 11.67
N ALA A 104 -12.96 5.24 11.20
CA ALA A 104 -11.93 5.86 12.03
C ALA A 104 -11.26 7.01 11.28
N GLU A 105 -10.96 8.08 12.00
CA GLU A 105 -10.18 9.22 11.50
C GLU A 105 -8.77 9.15 12.06
N THR A 106 -7.78 9.54 11.25
CA THR A 106 -6.38 9.59 11.68
C THR A 106 -5.61 10.65 10.90
N SER A 107 -4.39 10.98 11.37
CA SER A 107 -3.52 11.95 10.70
C SER A 107 -2.89 11.37 9.42
N THR A 108 -2.80 12.20 8.38
CA THR A 108 -2.24 11.81 7.08
C THR A 108 -0.72 11.66 7.16
N PRO A 109 -0.15 10.53 6.72
CA PRO A 109 1.30 10.36 6.58
C PRO A 109 1.92 11.42 5.65
N ALA A 110 3.17 11.77 5.90
CA ALA A 110 3.88 12.74 5.08
C ALA A 110 3.92 12.33 3.60
N VAL A 111 3.65 13.29 2.71
CA VAL A 111 3.76 13.10 1.27
C VAL A 111 5.22 13.23 0.85
N VAL A 112 5.71 12.25 0.08
CA VAL A 112 7.05 12.32 -0.50
C VAL A 112 7.04 13.27 -1.70
N SER A 113 7.98 14.21 -1.70
CA SER A 113 8.23 15.10 -2.83
C SER A 113 9.50 14.65 -3.56
N CYS A 114 9.37 14.26 -4.81
CA CYS A 114 10.52 13.90 -5.64
C CYS A 114 11.11 15.12 -6.35
N ALA A 115 12.45 15.19 -6.44
CA ALA A 115 13.16 16.37 -6.94
C ALA A 115 12.78 16.79 -8.38
N ASN A 116 12.26 15.88 -9.20
CA ASN A 116 11.96 16.10 -10.62
C ASN A 116 10.52 15.78 -10.99
N ALA A 117 9.63 15.61 -10.04
CA ALA A 117 8.27 15.19 -10.32
C ALA A 117 7.29 15.74 -9.30
N ALA A 118 6.06 16.01 -9.73
CA ALA A 118 4.91 15.97 -8.83
C ALA A 118 4.95 14.64 -8.05
N GLY A 119 4.69 14.66 -6.77
CA GLY A 119 4.92 13.59 -5.81
C GLY A 119 4.70 12.17 -6.33
N ALA A 120 5.46 11.23 -5.84
CA ALA A 120 5.26 9.84 -6.20
C ALA A 120 3.85 9.41 -5.78
N PRO A 121 3.02 8.93 -6.70
CA PRO A 121 1.73 8.38 -6.32
C PRO A 121 2.00 7.18 -5.41
N VAL A 122 1.35 7.16 -4.30
CA VAL A 122 1.51 6.11 -3.29
C VAL A 122 0.17 5.46 -3.05
N PRO A 123 0.14 4.15 -2.80
CA PRO A 123 -1.06 3.49 -2.33
C PRO A 123 -1.58 4.17 -1.06
N GLU A 124 -2.87 4.13 -0.87
CA GLU A 124 -3.48 4.54 0.39
C GLU A 124 -2.79 3.80 1.55
N PRO A 125 -2.55 4.45 2.70
CA PRO A 125 -1.84 3.84 3.83
C PRO A 125 -2.74 2.85 4.59
N VAL A 126 -3.32 1.90 3.86
CA VAL A 126 -4.30 0.93 4.32
C VAL A 126 -3.93 -0.46 3.86
N SER A 127 -4.23 -1.46 4.66
CA SER A 127 -4.14 -2.88 4.34
C SER A 127 -5.32 -3.63 4.97
N THR A 128 -5.73 -4.75 4.39
CA THR A 128 -6.84 -5.56 4.89
C THR A 128 -6.41 -6.99 5.19
N SER A 129 -6.98 -7.55 6.26
CA SER A 129 -6.87 -8.97 6.62
C SER A 129 -8.24 -9.65 6.49
N ASN A 130 -8.36 -10.88 6.94
CA ASN A 130 -9.65 -11.57 6.99
C ASN A 130 -10.60 -11.02 8.06
N SER A 131 -10.12 -10.18 8.98
CA SER A 131 -10.90 -9.71 10.13
C SER A 131 -11.01 -8.19 10.23
N ARG A 132 -10.02 -7.44 9.70
CA ARG A 132 -9.81 -6.03 10.02
C ARG A 132 -9.28 -5.23 8.84
N ALA A 133 -9.59 -3.94 8.81
CA ALA A 133 -8.84 -2.96 8.03
C ALA A 133 -7.80 -2.29 8.92
N TYR A 134 -6.57 -2.22 8.43
CA TYR A 134 -5.42 -1.59 9.07
C TYR A 134 -5.10 -0.29 8.36
N TYR A 135 -4.73 0.74 9.11
CA TYR A 135 -4.39 2.06 8.58
C TYR A 135 -3.29 2.71 9.42
N MET A 136 -2.50 3.58 8.78
CA MET A 136 -1.30 4.15 9.39
C MET A 136 -1.43 5.65 9.56
N ASP A 137 -1.10 6.15 10.76
CA ASP A 137 -1.06 7.60 11.03
C ASP A 137 0.26 8.26 10.60
N ALA A 138 0.33 9.58 10.75
CA ALA A 138 1.51 10.38 10.41
C ALA A 138 2.76 10.01 11.21
N GLN A 139 2.61 9.41 12.39
CA GLN A 139 3.69 8.96 13.26
C GLN A 139 4.14 7.52 12.95
N GLY A 140 3.53 6.88 11.96
CA GLY A 140 3.82 5.48 11.61
C GLY A 140 3.14 4.46 12.53
N VAL A 141 2.19 4.88 13.36
CA VAL A 141 1.41 3.94 14.15
C VAL A 141 0.37 3.27 13.26
N VAL A 142 0.46 1.95 13.15
CA VAL A 142 -0.53 1.13 12.46
C VAL A 142 -1.66 0.79 13.44
N ARG A 143 -2.87 1.19 13.07
CA ARG A 143 -4.10 0.96 13.82
C ARG A 143 -5.01 0.03 13.03
N PHE A 144 -6.07 -0.44 13.67
CA PHE A 144 -7.09 -1.25 13.00
C PHE A 144 -8.50 -0.84 13.39
N ILE A 145 -9.46 -1.16 12.51
CA ILE A 145 -10.89 -1.20 12.78
C ILE A 145 -11.49 -2.51 12.24
N ALA A 146 -12.51 -3.01 12.94
CA ALA A 146 -13.30 -4.17 12.51
C ALA A 146 -14.78 -3.78 12.34
N PRO A 147 -15.57 -4.55 11.57
CA PRO A 147 -16.98 -4.21 11.33
C PRO A 147 -17.86 -4.16 12.58
N ASN A 148 -17.48 -4.85 13.65
CA ASN A 148 -18.18 -4.81 14.94
C ASN A 148 -17.84 -3.58 15.80
N GLY A 149 -17.01 -2.67 15.29
CA GLY A 149 -16.54 -1.48 16.00
C GLY A 149 -15.28 -1.69 16.86
N ASP A 150 -14.73 -2.91 16.92
CA ASP A 150 -13.43 -3.15 17.58
C ASP A 150 -12.34 -2.34 16.86
N ALA A 151 -11.56 -1.59 17.62
CA ALA A 151 -10.52 -0.71 17.10
C ALA A 151 -9.35 -0.62 18.08
N GLY A 152 -8.14 -0.46 17.55
CA GLY A 152 -6.97 -0.38 18.40
C GLY A 152 -5.68 -0.11 17.63
N ARG A 153 -4.58 -0.21 18.37
CA ARG A 153 -3.21 -0.15 17.82
C ARG A 153 -2.73 -1.57 17.55
N ALA A 154 -2.12 -1.79 16.39
CA ALA A 154 -1.47 -3.04 16.05
C ALA A 154 0.04 -2.96 16.29
N THR A 155 0.74 -2.07 15.60
CA THR A 155 2.20 -1.92 15.70
C THR A 155 2.63 -0.50 15.36
N THR A 156 3.94 -0.29 15.18
CA THR A 156 4.51 0.97 14.68
C THR A 156 5.57 0.66 13.64
N VAL A 157 5.54 1.36 12.52
CA VAL A 157 6.53 1.30 11.45
C VAL A 157 7.28 2.63 11.38
N PRO A 158 8.42 2.74 10.67
CA PRO A 158 9.13 4.01 10.52
C PRO A 158 8.20 5.09 9.98
N ALA A 159 8.14 6.24 10.62
CA ALA A 159 7.33 7.36 10.17
C ALA A 159 7.81 7.89 8.81
N GLY A 160 6.86 8.36 7.99
CA GLY A 160 7.16 9.04 6.74
C GLY A 160 7.79 10.41 6.96
N THR A 161 8.52 10.89 5.95
CA THR A 161 9.09 12.24 5.88
C THR A 161 8.93 12.78 4.46
N ALA A 162 9.41 13.98 4.17
CA ALA A 162 9.43 14.52 2.81
C ALA A 162 10.23 13.68 1.80
N SER A 163 11.11 12.79 2.28
CA SER A 163 11.93 11.91 1.44
C SER A 163 11.79 10.43 1.78
N ARG A 164 11.07 10.08 2.83
CA ARG A 164 10.83 8.68 3.24
C ARG A 164 9.37 8.32 3.14
N ARG A 165 9.08 7.18 2.55
CA ARG A 165 7.77 6.57 2.56
C ARG A 165 7.84 5.17 3.16
N SER A 166 7.03 4.94 4.19
CA SER A 166 6.74 3.60 4.68
C SER A 166 5.38 3.14 4.15
N MET A 167 5.33 1.90 3.73
CA MET A 167 4.12 1.21 3.26
C MET A 167 4.09 -0.15 3.90
N PHE A 168 2.93 -0.74 4.05
CA PHE A 168 2.80 -2.02 4.73
C PHE A 168 1.69 -2.89 4.13
N ALA A 169 1.78 -4.19 4.36
CA ALA A 169 0.72 -5.16 4.11
C ALA A 169 0.64 -6.13 5.29
N VAL A 170 -0.55 -6.29 5.83
CA VAL A 170 -0.83 -7.24 6.92
C VAL A 170 -1.27 -8.58 6.32
N SER A 171 -0.78 -9.69 6.90
CA SER A 171 -1.17 -11.04 6.48
C SER A 171 -2.65 -11.32 6.77
N PRO A 172 -3.32 -12.16 5.95
CA PRO A 172 -4.75 -12.43 6.11
C PRO A 172 -5.15 -13.00 7.48
N ASP A 173 -4.22 -13.62 8.18
CA ASP A 173 -4.40 -14.23 9.51
C ASP A 173 -4.12 -13.27 10.68
N ASP A 174 -3.84 -12.00 10.40
CA ASP A 174 -3.50 -10.96 11.40
C ASP A 174 -2.24 -11.27 12.25
N GLN A 175 -1.33 -12.11 11.75
CA GLN A 175 -0.16 -12.49 12.53
C GLN A 175 1.09 -11.71 12.16
N ARG A 176 1.26 -11.34 10.88
CA ARG A 176 2.48 -10.71 10.37
C ARG A 176 2.19 -9.43 9.61
N ILE A 177 3.19 -8.57 9.59
CA ILE A 177 3.22 -7.36 8.77
C ILE A 177 4.49 -7.39 7.90
N ALA A 178 4.33 -7.11 6.62
CA ALA A 178 5.43 -6.78 5.72
C ALA A 178 5.50 -5.26 5.60
N VAL A 179 6.69 -4.69 5.79
CA VAL A 179 6.90 -3.24 5.73
C VAL A 179 7.97 -2.92 4.70
N ILE A 180 7.64 -2.00 3.81
CA ILE A 180 8.58 -1.46 2.83
C ILE A 180 8.85 0.00 3.18
N VAL A 181 10.13 0.32 3.34
CA VAL A 181 10.61 1.67 3.58
C VAL A 181 11.41 2.11 2.36
N ASN A 182 10.94 3.14 1.68
CA ASN A 182 11.62 3.76 0.56
C ASN A 182 12.15 5.14 0.98
N ASP A 183 13.48 5.29 1.01
CA ASP A 183 14.17 6.57 1.18
C ASP A 183 14.56 7.10 -0.20
N TYR A 184 13.87 8.15 -0.68
CA TYR A 184 14.05 8.72 -2.01
C TYR A 184 15.20 9.71 -2.05
N THR A 185 15.95 9.68 -3.13
CA THR A 185 17.06 10.59 -3.43
C THR A 185 16.87 11.22 -4.81
N ALA A 186 17.73 12.18 -5.18
CA ALA A 186 17.68 12.78 -6.51
C ALA A 186 17.92 11.79 -7.67
N SER A 187 18.57 10.65 -7.40
CA SER A 187 18.97 9.66 -8.42
C SER A 187 18.28 8.30 -8.29
N GLY A 188 17.39 8.13 -7.33
CA GLY A 188 16.74 6.84 -7.09
C GLY A 188 16.19 6.72 -5.68
N ALA A 189 16.14 5.52 -5.15
CA ALA A 189 15.72 5.27 -3.78
C ALA A 189 16.50 4.13 -3.14
N SER A 190 16.65 4.18 -1.82
CA SER A 190 17.02 3.04 -1.01
C SER A 190 15.76 2.36 -0.52
N THR A 191 15.57 1.09 -0.86
CA THR A 191 14.40 0.31 -0.48
C THR A 191 14.81 -0.77 0.50
N ARG A 192 14.15 -0.80 1.67
CA ARG A 192 14.23 -1.88 2.64
C ARG A 192 12.88 -2.56 2.77
N LEU A 193 12.86 -3.89 2.78
CA LEU A 193 11.67 -4.69 3.06
C LEU A 193 11.99 -5.63 4.22
N TYR A 194 11.14 -5.62 5.22
CA TYR A 194 11.20 -6.56 6.34
C TYR A 194 9.81 -7.14 6.64
N VAL A 195 9.82 -8.28 7.31
CA VAL A 195 8.62 -8.94 7.84
C VAL A 195 8.81 -9.16 9.33
N GLU A 196 7.76 -8.92 10.10
CA GLU A 196 7.76 -9.12 11.55
C GLU A 196 6.36 -9.50 12.05
N ASP A 197 6.30 -9.88 13.34
CA ASP A 197 5.02 -10.11 14.00
C ASP A 197 4.24 -8.81 14.12
N LEU A 198 2.95 -8.86 13.80
CA LEU A 198 2.08 -7.67 13.80
C LEU A 198 1.93 -7.04 15.20
N ASN A 199 2.04 -7.82 16.26
CA ASN A 199 1.72 -7.41 17.63
C ASN A 199 2.92 -6.87 18.44
N GLY A 200 3.93 -6.33 17.80
CA GLY A 200 5.03 -5.68 18.52
C GLY A 200 6.43 -5.97 18.01
N GLY A 201 6.59 -6.31 16.74
CA GLY A 201 7.91 -6.40 16.09
C GLY A 201 8.74 -7.62 16.46
N GLY A 202 8.14 -8.66 17.06
CA GLY A 202 8.79 -9.95 17.23
C GLY A 202 9.11 -10.59 15.88
N ASN A 203 10.06 -11.54 15.87
CA ASN A 203 10.48 -12.27 14.66
C ASN A 203 10.85 -11.35 13.47
N HIS A 204 11.43 -10.18 13.78
CA HIS A 204 11.84 -9.20 12.76
C HIS A 204 12.90 -9.78 11.83
N LEU A 205 12.64 -9.72 10.53
CA LEU A 205 13.52 -10.27 9.49
C LEU A 205 13.61 -9.29 8.32
N ASP A 206 14.79 -8.66 8.14
CA ASP A 206 15.12 -7.90 6.94
C ASP A 206 15.36 -8.87 5.79
N ILE A 207 14.49 -8.86 4.77
CA ILE A 207 14.55 -9.79 3.63
C ILE A 207 15.05 -9.14 2.33
N TYR A 208 15.06 -7.79 2.26
CA TYR A 208 15.53 -7.07 1.09
C TYR A 208 16.07 -5.70 1.49
N ASN A 209 17.24 -5.35 0.95
CA ASN A 209 17.82 -4.01 1.08
C ASN A 209 18.59 -3.67 -0.20
N ARG A 210 18.14 -2.65 -0.94
CA ARG A 210 18.77 -2.27 -2.20
C ARG A 210 18.56 -0.79 -2.52
N THR A 211 19.59 -0.19 -3.12
CA THR A 211 19.50 1.16 -3.69
C THR A 211 19.49 1.06 -5.22
N GLY A 212 18.62 1.84 -5.87
CA GLY A 212 18.48 1.83 -7.31
C GLY A 212 17.40 2.76 -7.85
N ALA A 213 17.18 2.67 -9.15
CA ALA A 213 16.16 3.45 -9.86
C ALA A 213 14.74 2.88 -9.73
N ARG A 214 14.56 1.78 -9.01
CA ARG A 214 13.27 1.13 -8.77
C ARG A 214 13.06 0.94 -7.28
N THR A 215 11.80 1.00 -6.87
CA THR A 215 11.32 0.74 -5.51
C THR A 215 10.36 -0.43 -5.51
N LEU A 216 10.04 -0.93 -4.32
CA LEU A 216 8.99 -1.91 -4.11
C LEU A 216 7.79 -1.25 -3.43
N TRP A 217 6.59 -1.75 -3.74
CA TRP A 217 5.36 -1.44 -3.03
C TRP A 217 4.67 -2.72 -2.58
N PRO A 218 4.22 -2.83 -1.32
CA PRO A 218 3.49 -4.00 -0.87
C PRO A 218 2.07 -3.94 -1.43
N ILE A 219 1.68 -4.97 -2.17
CA ILE A 219 0.33 -5.08 -2.73
C ILE A 219 -0.58 -5.86 -1.79
N GLY A 220 -0.05 -6.92 -1.17
CA GLY A 220 -0.81 -7.75 -0.25
C GLY A 220 -0.16 -9.11 -0.05
N TRP A 221 -0.87 -10.00 0.61
CA TRP A 221 -0.47 -11.37 0.83
C TRP A 221 -1.40 -12.33 0.10
N HIS A 222 -0.84 -13.23 -0.70
CA HIS A 222 -1.56 -14.37 -1.26
C HIS A 222 -1.41 -15.57 -0.31
N GLY A 223 -2.48 -15.87 0.42
CA GLY A 223 -2.41 -16.74 1.57
C GLY A 223 -1.44 -16.20 2.64
N ILE A 224 -0.92 -17.07 3.48
CA ILE A 224 0.03 -16.67 4.54
C ILE A 224 1.50 -16.83 4.12
N ASN A 225 1.80 -17.45 2.99
CA ASN A 225 3.15 -17.86 2.58
C ASN A 225 3.70 -17.10 1.38
N ASN A 226 2.96 -16.19 0.79
CA ASN A 226 3.40 -15.42 -0.36
C ASN A 226 3.12 -13.94 -0.13
N LEU A 227 4.14 -13.12 -0.22
CA LEU A 227 4.00 -11.66 -0.26
C LEU A 227 4.03 -11.21 -1.72
N VAL A 228 3.07 -10.38 -2.10
CA VAL A 228 3.01 -9.77 -3.43
C VAL A 228 3.49 -8.35 -3.34
N VAL A 229 4.50 -8.03 -4.15
CA VAL A 229 5.08 -6.68 -4.24
C VAL A 229 5.06 -6.22 -5.69
N ALA A 230 4.81 -4.95 -5.89
CA ALA A 230 4.97 -4.31 -7.18
C ALA A 230 6.35 -3.68 -7.30
N VAL A 231 6.95 -3.77 -8.49
CA VAL A 231 8.23 -3.12 -8.82
C VAL A 231 7.94 -1.85 -9.59
N VAL A 232 8.27 -0.71 -9.00
CA VAL A 232 7.98 0.61 -9.58
C VAL A 232 9.23 1.43 -9.78
N PRO A 233 9.31 2.27 -10.81
CA PRO A 233 10.34 3.30 -10.88
C PRO A 233 10.27 4.19 -9.63
N SER A 234 11.43 4.55 -9.07
CA SER A 234 11.47 5.54 -8.00
C SER A 234 10.94 6.87 -8.51
N CYS A 235 10.16 7.56 -7.69
CA CYS A 235 9.57 8.84 -8.06
C CYS A 235 8.80 8.82 -9.39
N THR A 236 8.02 7.77 -9.63
CA THR A 236 7.14 7.67 -10.80
C THR A 236 6.17 8.85 -10.84
N GLN A 237 6.09 9.49 -12.00
CA GLN A 237 5.11 10.54 -12.24
C GLN A 237 3.78 9.94 -12.65
N GLY A 238 2.74 10.22 -11.87
CA GLY A 238 1.36 9.90 -12.19
C GLY A 238 1.06 8.40 -12.20
N GLY A 239 -0.14 8.06 -11.85
CA GLY A 239 -0.62 6.70 -11.79
C GLY A 239 -0.03 5.91 -10.63
N GLY A 240 -0.88 5.29 -9.87
CA GLY A 240 -0.48 4.31 -8.89
C GLY A 240 -0.02 3.01 -9.57
N PRO A 241 0.14 1.95 -8.77
CA PRO A 241 0.52 0.63 -9.28
C PRO A 241 -0.38 0.10 -10.39
N PHE A 242 -1.48 0.71 -10.65
CA PHE A 242 -2.50 0.20 -11.56
C PHE A 242 -2.86 1.16 -12.69
N CYS A 243 -2.21 2.33 -12.74
CA CYS A 243 -2.31 3.24 -13.86
C CYS A 243 -0.92 3.67 -14.28
N CYS A 244 -0.49 3.24 -15.46
CA CYS A 244 0.64 3.79 -16.20
C CYS A 244 2.03 3.63 -15.54
N GLY A 245 2.15 3.01 -14.39
CA GLY A 245 3.41 2.97 -13.65
C GLY A 245 3.89 1.60 -13.22
N ILE A 246 2.99 0.65 -12.99
CA ILE A 246 3.39 -0.69 -12.68
C ILE A 246 2.76 -1.63 -13.63
N GLN A 247 3.58 -2.51 -13.96
CA GLN A 247 3.25 -3.44 -14.99
C GLN A 247 3.70 -4.84 -14.63
N GLU A 248 4.34 -4.97 -13.47
CA GLU A 248 4.93 -6.22 -13.04
C GLU A 248 4.76 -6.39 -11.52
N LEU A 249 4.16 -7.50 -11.09
CA LEU A 249 4.05 -7.91 -9.71
C LEU A 249 4.96 -9.11 -9.47
N HIS A 250 5.64 -9.10 -8.32
CA HIS A 250 6.45 -10.23 -7.87
C HIS A 250 5.76 -10.93 -6.71
N VAL A 251 5.55 -12.22 -6.84
CA VAL A 251 5.20 -13.12 -5.74
C VAL A 251 6.50 -13.59 -5.11
N ILE A 252 6.74 -13.22 -3.86
CA ILE A 252 8.00 -13.49 -3.17
C ILE A 252 7.76 -14.32 -1.90
N ASP A 253 8.81 -15.03 -1.51
CA ASP A 253 8.90 -15.71 -0.22
C ASP A 253 9.07 -14.66 0.90
N PRO A 254 8.21 -14.64 1.93
CA PRO A 254 8.29 -13.64 2.99
C PRO A 254 9.43 -13.87 4.00
N ALA A 255 10.19 -14.95 3.86
CA ALA A 255 11.35 -15.23 4.72
C ALA A 255 12.69 -14.92 4.04
N SER A 256 12.72 -14.76 2.70
CA SER A 256 13.98 -14.61 1.96
C SER A 256 13.91 -13.59 0.82
N ALA A 257 12.76 -12.99 0.56
CA ALA A 257 12.46 -12.19 -0.64
C ALA A 257 12.77 -12.90 -1.98
N THR A 258 12.97 -14.22 -1.96
CA THR A 258 13.15 -14.99 -3.18
C THR A 258 11.89 -14.89 -4.04
N ARG A 259 12.04 -14.40 -5.25
CA ARG A 259 10.95 -14.32 -6.20
C ARG A 259 10.55 -15.73 -6.67
N ARG A 260 9.30 -16.08 -6.44
CA ARG A 260 8.69 -17.35 -6.87
C ARG A 260 8.07 -17.22 -8.25
N PHE A 261 7.32 -16.13 -8.48
CA PHE A 261 6.62 -15.86 -9.73
C PHE A 261 6.67 -14.38 -10.08
N THR A 262 6.51 -14.07 -11.36
CA THR A 262 6.28 -12.73 -11.89
C THR A 262 4.92 -12.73 -12.60
N ILE A 263 4.05 -11.81 -12.21
CA ILE A 263 2.71 -11.64 -12.76
C ILE A 263 2.71 -10.36 -13.59
N GLY A 264 2.33 -10.48 -14.86
CA GLY A 264 2.42 -9.39 -15.82
C GLY A 264 3.84 -9.18 -16.36
N ASP A 265 3.97 -8.28 -17.30
CA ASP A 265 5.23 -7.86 -17.92
C ASP A 265 5.07 -6.43 -18.43
N LEU A 266 6.05 -5.58 -18.13
CA LEU A 266 6.03 -4.15 -18.47
C LEU A 266 5.77 -3.85 -19.96
N THR A 267 6.20 -4.73 -20.84
CA THR A 267 6.13 -4.51 -22.30
C THR A 267 5.19 -5.46 -23.01
N ALA A 268 5.13 -6.70 -22.57
CA ALA A 268 4.36 -7.75 -23.25
C ALA A 268 2.94 -7.91 -22.71
N CYS A 269 2.72 -7.67 -21.41
CA CYS A 269 1.39 -7.80 -20.79
C CYS A 269 1.34 -7.00 -19.48
N PRO A 270 1.30 -5.66 -19.53
CA PRO A 270 1.20 -4.82 -18.34
C PRO A 270 -0.10 -5.07 -17.58
N ILE A 271 -0.01 -5.02 -16.25
CA ILE A 271 -1.17 -5.11 -15.36
C ILE A 271 -2.09 -3.92 -15.57
N VAL A 272 -3.40 -4.15 -15.61
CA VAL A 272 -4.42 -3.14 -15.95
C VAL A 272 -5.46 -2.91 -14.86
N GLY A 273 -5.30 -3.50 -13.68
CA GLY A 273 -6.22 -3.34 -12.56
C GLY A 273 -5.58 -3.71 -11.21
N PRO A 274 -6.33 -3.58 -10.12
CA PRO A 274 -5.89 -4.01 -8.81
C PRO A 274 -5.91 -5.54 -8.69
N ALA A 275 -4.97 -6.04 -7.91
CA ALA A 275 -4.86 -7.46 -7.61
C ALA A 275 -6.10 -8.03 -6.90
N SER A 276 -6.41 -9.27 -7.18
CA SER A 276 -7.53 -10.05 -6.63
C SER A 276 -7.02 -11.33 -5.96
N PRO A 277 -7.75 -11.95 -5.04
CA PRO A 277 -7.40 -13.26 -4.50
C PRO A 277 -7.19 -14.35 -5.57
N ALA A 278 -7.90 -14.26 -6.69
CA ALA A 278 -7.76 -15.21 -7.79
C ALA A 278 -6.55 -14.93 -8.70
N GLY A 279 -5.94 -13.76 -8.62
CA GLY A 279 -4.84 -13.35 -9.48
C GLY A 279 -4.94 -11.91 -9.94
N ASP A 280 -4.49 -11.62 -11.16
CA ASP A 280 -4.52 -10.28 -11.72
C ASP A 280 -4.80 -10.31 -13.22
N ILE A 281 -5.06 -9.15 -13.80
CA ILE A 281 -5.34 -9.02 -15.23
C ILE A 281 -4.24 -8.21 -15.90
N CYS A 282 -3.71 -8.70 -17.01
CA CYS A 282 -2.83 -7.95 -17.87
C CYS A 282 -3.39 -7.83 -19.30
N TRP A 283 -2.96 -6.81 -20.04
CA TRP A 283 -3.36 -6.57 -21.41
C TRP A 283 -2.16 -6.65 -22.36
N ASP A 284 -2.24 -7.49 -23.40
CA ASP A 284 -1.13 -7.77 -24.32
C ASP A 284 -1.15 -6.96 -25.63
N GLY A 285 -1.97 -5.93 -25.71
CA GLY A 285 -2.16 -5.11 -26.91
C GLY A 285 -3.33 -5.55 -27.77
N ALA A 286 -3.87 -6.75 -27.57
CA ALA A 286 -4.99 -7.30 -28.33
C ALA A 286 -6.11 -7.87 -27.43
N GLN A 287 -5.72 -8.45 -26.31
CA GLN A 287 -6.65 -9.10 -25.38
C GLN A 287 -6.18 -8.96 -23.94
N SER A 288 -7.12 -9.06 -23.01
CA SER A 288 -6.83 -9.20 -21.59
C SER A 288 -6.64 -10.66 -21.23
N LYS A 289 -5.69 -10.93 -20.35
CA LYS A 289 -5.37 -12.25 -19.81
C LYS A 289 -5.55 -12.21 -18.29
N VAL A 290 -6.33 -13.14 -17.77
CA VAL A 290 -6.41 -13.39 -16.33
C VAL A 290 -5.27 -14.33 -15.97
N LEU A 291 -4.39 -13.86 -15.11
CA LEU A 291 -3.23 -14.59 -14.60
C LEU A 291 -3.49 -15.02 -13.16
N ASN A 292 -3.20 -16.26 -12.81
CA ASN A 292 -3.20 -16.71 -11.42
C ASN A 292 -1.86 -16.35 -10.74
N TRP A 293 -1.78 -16.58 -9.43
CA TRP A 293 -0.59 -16.26 -8.62
C TRP A 293 0.63 -17.14 -8.88
N THR A 294 0.54 -18.10 -9.81
CA THR A 294 1.67 -18.87 -10.35
C THR A 294 2.04 -18.47 -11.77
N ALA A 295 1.58 -17.30 -12.22
CA ALA A 295 1.78 -16.74 -13.56
C ALA A 295 1.13 -17.54 -14.70
N GLY A 296 0.27 -18.50 -14.40
CA GLY A 296 -0.48 -19.24 -15.41
C GLY A 296 -1.64 -18.40 -15.96
N THR A 297 -1.82 -18.36 -17.28
CA THR A 297 -3.01 -17.79 -17.89
C THR A 297 -4.20 -18.71 -17.66
N VAL A 298 -5.21 -18.22 -16.93
CA VAL A 298 -6.46 -18.95 -16.65
C VAL A 298 -7.44 -18.82 -17.82
N ARG A 299 -7.57 -17.60 -18.35
CA ARG A 299 -8.41 -17.30 -19.51
C ARG A 299 -7.97 -16.00 -20.19
N SER A 300 -8.45 -15.81 -21.43
CA SER A 300 -8.26 -14.58 -22.18
C SER A 300 -9.58 -14.13 -22.80
N PHE A 301 -9.73 -12.83 -23.02
CA PHE A 301 -10.90 -12.25 -23.69
C PHE A 301 -10.52 -10.97 -24.41
N ALA A 302 -11.21 -10.69 -25.52
CA ALA A 302 -10.99 -9.46 -26.27
C ALA A 302 -11.58 -8.25 -25.55
N VAL A 303 -10.84 -7.14 -25.52
CA VAL A 303 -11.30 -5.83 -25.09
C VAL A 303 -10.84 -4.77 -26.08
N PRO A 304 -11.57 -3.63 -26.20
CA PRO A 304 -11.22 -2.59 -27.17
C PRO A 304 -9.90 -1.88 -26.89
N GLY A 305 -9.40 -1.95 -25.65
CA GLY A 305 -8.19 -1.26 -25.22
C GLY A 305 -7.80 -1.61 -23.78
N PRO A 306 -6.75 -0.97 -23.24
CA PRO A 306 -6.28 -1.16 -21.88
C PRO A 306 -7.18 -0.40 -20.89
N GLU A 307 -8.45 -0.78 -20.82
CA GLU A 307 -9.40 -0.25 -19.84
C GLU A 307 -9.02 -0.69 -18.43
N PHE A 308 -9.48 0.04 -17.42
CA PHE A 308 -9.31 -0.38 -16.03
C PHE A 308 -10.21 -1.60 -15.76
N GLN A 309 -9.62 -2.68 -15.30
CA GLN A 309 -10.27 -3.98 -15.17
C GLN A 309 -10.14 -4.53 -13.76
N LEU A 310 -11.22 -5.09 -13.25
CA LEU A 310 -11.30 -5.60 -11.89
C LEU A 310 -11.67 -7.08 -11.93
N LEU A 311 -10.79 -7.95 -11.45
CA LEU A 311 -11.06 -9.38 -11.30
C LEU A 311 -11.85 -9.64 -10.02
N SER A 312 -12.95 -10.40 -10.09
CA SER A 312 -13.70 -10.82 -8.90
C SER A 312 -12.83 -11.68 -7.97
N PRO A 313 -13.15 -11.72 -6.67
CA PRO A 313 -12.39 -12.52 -5.71
C PRO A 313 -12.25 -14.00 -6.07
N ASP A 314 -13.30 -14.61 -6.63
CA ASP A 314 -13.31 -15.99 -7.11
C ASP A 314 -12.69 -16.17 -8.53
N GLY A 315 -12.33 -15.07 -9.20
CA GLY A 315 -11.78 -15.06 -10.55
C GLY A 315 -12.78 -15.33 -11.66
N SER A 316 -14.08 -15.54 -11.36
CA SER A 316 -15.08 -15.93 -12.35
C SER A 316 -15.53 -14.76 -13.24
N ARG A 317 -15.46 -13.51 -12.75
CA ARG A 317 -15.97 -12.31 -13.42
C ARG A 317 -14.91 -11.24 -13.55
N VAL A 318 -15.10 -10.38 -14.56
CA VAL A 318 -14.30 -9.17 -14.73
C VAL A 318 -15.25 -7.99 -14.90
N ALA A 319 -15.05 -6.95 -14.10
CA ALA A 319 -15.68 -5.67 -14.31
C ALA A 319 -14.76 -4.81 -15.19
N LEU A 320 -15.32 -4.24 -16.25
CA LEU A 320 -14.67 -3.33 -17.19
C LEU A 320 -15.14 -1.92 -16.86
N VAL A 321 -14.22 -0.99 -16.64
CA VAL A 321 -14.51 0.39 -16.27
C VAL A 321 -14.02 1.32 -17.36
N ASP A 322 -14.96 1.98 -18.03
CA ASP A 322 -14.72 2.93 -19.10
C ASP A 322 -15.31 4.34 -18.77
N ASN A 323 -15.31 5.24 -19.73
CA ASN A 323 -15.85 6.58 -19.55
C ASN A 323 -17.38 6.65 -19.34
N ASN A 324 -18.11 5.57 -19.56
CA ASN A 324 -19.56 5.49 -19.41
C ASN A 324 -19.97 4.87 -18.07
N GLY A 325 -19.03 4.21 -17.40
CA GLY A 325 -19.27 3.53 -16.12
C GLY A 325 -18.65 2.13 -16.08
N THR A 326 -19.31 1.20 -15.40
CA THR A 326 -18.82 -0.17 -15.19
C THR A 326 -19.76 -1.16 -15.90
N SER A 327 -19.20 -2.10 -16.63
CA SER A 327 -19.90 -3.24 -17.22
C SER A 327 -19.26 -4.55 -16.78
N ILE A 328 -19.97 -5.66 -16.92
CA ILE A 328 -19.45 -6.99 -16.62
C ILE A 328 -19.14 -7.71 -17.93
N GLN A 329 -17.89 -8.14 -18.08
CA GLN A 329 -17.43 -8.83 -19.28
C GLN A 329 -18.28 -10.07 -19.56
N GLY A 330 -18.81 -10.17 -20.79
CA GLY A 330 -19.66 -11.27 -21.23
C GLY A 330 -21.09 -11.28 -20.69
N ALA A 331 -21.50 -10.22 -19.94
CA ALA A 331 -22.87 -10.06 -19.45
C ALA A 331 -23.53 -8.81 -20.05
N SER A 332 -24.86 -8.76 -20.02
CA SER A 332 -25.64 -7.60 -20.46
C SER A 332 -25.78 -6.51 -19.36
N VAL A 333 -25.20 -6.73 -18.19
CA VAL A 333 -25.31 -5.81 -17.06
C VAL A 333 -24.33 -4.65 -17.21
N SER A 334 -24.85 -3.44 -17.10
CA SER A 334 -24.07 -2.19 -17.11
C SER A 334 -24.57 -1.26 -16.00
N MET A 335 -23.62 -0.63 -15.31
CA MET A 335 -23.82 0.31 -14.22
C MET A 335 -23.37 1.68 -14.71
N ALA A 336 -24.23 2.34 -15.48
CA ALA A 336 -23.93 3.64 -16.11
C ALA A 336 -23.62 4.72 -15.05
N GLY A 337 -22.54 5.47 -15.26
CA GLY A 337 -22.09 6.52 -14.36
C GLY A 337 -21.54 6.05 -13.02
N MET A 338 -21.31 4.75 -12.84
CA MET A 338 -20.62 4.16 -11.69
C MET A 338 -19.25 3.66 -12.13
N PHE A 339 -18.19 4.21 -11.56
CA PHE A 339 -16.80 3.84 -11.84
C PHE A 339 -16.28 2.95 -10.72
N ALA A 340 -16.46 1.64 -10.87
CA ALA A 340 -16.00 0.68 -9.86
C ALA A 340 -14.47 0.75 -9.67
N CYS A 341 -14.02 0.63 -8.43
CA CYS A 341 -12.61 0.62 -8.08
C CYS A 341 -12.20 -0.64 -7.31
N THR A 342 -13.17 -1.43 -6.81
CA THR A 342 -12.90 -2.74 -6.20
C THR A 342 -14.14 -3.64 -6.22
N TRP A 343 -13.91 -4.94 -6.10
CA TRP A 343 -14.92 -5.90 -5.70
C TRP A 343 -15.00 -5.97 -4.19
N VAL A 344 -16.22 -6.03 -3.65
CA VAL A 344 -16.47 -6.28 -2.21
C VAL A 344 -16.58 -7.78 -1.95
N ASP A 345 -17.33 -8.46 -2.80
CA ASP A 345 -17.45 -9.92 -2.87
C ASP A 345 -17.64 -10.34 -4.35
N ASP A 346 -17.97 -11.61 -4.62
CA ASP A 346 -18.15 -12.12 -5.99
C ASP A 346 -19.40 -11.59 -6.72
N THR A 347 -20.22 -10.80 -6.03
CA THR A 347 -21.50 -10.29 -6.54
C THR A 347 -21.65 -8.77 -6.42
N HIS A 348 -20.77 -8.09 -5.70
CA HIS A 348 -20.85 -6.66 -5.48
C HIS A 348 -19.55 -5.93 -5.82
N VAL A 349 -19.69 -4.84 -6.56
CA VAL A 349 -18.60 -3.88 -6.82
C VAL A 349 -18.87 -2.56 -6.10
N LEU A 350 -17.78 -1.90 -5.68
CA LEU A 350 -17.80 -0.60 -5.01
C LEU A 350 -17.15 0.44 -5.93
N SER A 351 -17.76 1.61 -6.07
CA SER A 351 -17.12 2.78 -6.63
C SER A 351 -16.59 3.70 -5.53
N GLY A 352 -15.46 4.33 -5.78
CA GLY A 352 -15.02 5.49 -5.03
C GLY A 352 -15.89 6.71 -5.34
N GLY A 353 -15.64 7.79 -4.64
CA GLY A 353 -16.34 9.05 -4.84
C GLY A 353 -15.45 10.23 -4.53
N ASP A 354 -15.43 11.18 -5.43
CA ASP A 354 -14.93 12.52 -5.19
C ASP A 354 -16.06 13.40 -4.59
N PRO A 355 -15.80 14.66 -4.23
CA PRO A 355 -16.85 15.55 -3.71
C PRO A 355 -18.05 15.77 -4.63
N GLN A 356 -17.94 15.40 -5.91
CA GLN A 356 -19.01 15.57 -6.92
C GLN A 356 -19.77 14.26 -7.18
N HIS A 357 -19.21 13.12 -6.81
CA HIS A 357 -19.78 11.80 -7.06
C HIS A 357 -19.86 11.01 -5.76
N GLN A 358 -21.07 10.68 -5.34
CA GLN A 358 -21.27 9.81 -4.20
C GLN A 358 -20.85 8.37 -4.52
N PRO A 359 -20.08 7.70 -3.65
CA PRO A 359 -19.78 6.28 -3.80
C PRO A 359 -21.04 5.43 -3.85
N ARG A 360 -20.99 4.35 -4.59
CA ARG A 360 -22.10 3.42 -4.77
C ARG A 360 -21.61 1.98 -4.66
N LEU A 361 -22.46 1.12 -4.19
CA LEU A 361 -22.36 -0.33 -4.30
C LEU A 361 -23.33 -0.82 -5.36
N ALA A 362 -22.88 -1.70 -6.22
CA ALA A 362 -23.72 -2.32 -7.23
C ALA A 362 -23.69 -3.84 -7.15
N ASN A 363 -24.86 -4.46 -7.29
CA ASN A 363 -24.98 -5.89 -7.49
C ASN A 363 -24.83 -6.21 -8.98
N VAL A 364 -23.81 -6.99 -9.32
CA VAL A 364 -23.47 -7.29 -10.72
C VAL A 364 -24.38 -8.31 -11.39
N ALA A 365 -25.24 -8.98 -10.63
CA ALA A 365 -26.19 -9.93 -11.21
C ALA A 365 -27.41 -9.23 -11.86
N ASN A 366 -27.79 -8.06 -11.32
CA ASN A 366 -28.98 -7.33 -11.78
C ASN A 366 -28.77 -5.84 -12.03
N GLY A 367 -27.56 -5.32 -11.78
CA GLY A 367 -27.23 -3.91 -11.97
C GLY A 367 -27.84 -2.95 -10.95
N SER A 368 -28.48 -3.45 -9.87
CA SER A 368 -29.03 -2.58 -8.83
C SER A 368 -27.93 -1.87 -8.06
N MET A 369 -28.10 -0.57 -7.82
CA MET A 369 -27.12 0.26 -7.15
C MET A 369 -27.71 0.88 -5.89
N VAL A 370 -26.94 0.91 -4.81
CA VAL A 370 -27.27 1.60 -3.57
C VAL A 370 -26.21 2.68 -3.28
N PRO A 371 -26.62 3.85 -2.77
CA PRO A 371 -25.68 4.87 -2.34
C PRO A 371 -24.94 4.40 -1.08
N VAL A 372 -23.69 4.82 -0.96
CA VAL A 372 -22.85 4.55 0.22
C VAL A 372 -22.86 5.76 1.14
N ALA A 373 -23.02 5.55 2.42
CA ALA A 373 -23.07 6.61 3.43
C ALA A 373 -21.68 7.13 3.85
N ALA A 374 -20.64 6.89 3.05
CA ALA A 374 -19.28 7.39 3.24
C ALA A 374 -18.76 7.99 1.94
N GLN A 375 -17.66 8.73 2.03
CA GLN A 375 -16.93 9.30 0.88
C GLN A 375 -15.55 8.67 0.82
N GLY A 376 -14.89 8.74 -0.34
CA GLY A 376 -13.50 8.37 -0.51
C GLY A 376 -13.24 7.43 -1.67
N ASP A 377 -11.96 7.08 -1.85
CA ASP A 377 -11.50 6.12 -2.84
C ASP A 377 -11.42 4.72 -2.24
N CYS A 378 -11.40 3.69 -3.08
CA CYS A 378 -11.31 2.31 -2.63
C CYS A 378 -9.95 2.01 -1.97
N GLY A 379 -9.97 1.56 -0.73
CA GLY A 379 -8.80 1.11 0.04
C GLY A 379 -8.70 -0.41 0.19
N GLY A 380 -9.61 -1.18 -0.41
CA GLY A 380 -9.63 -2.64 -0.32
C GLY A 380 -10.99 -3.21 0.06
N ARG A 381 -10.98 -4.42 0.63
CA ARG A 381 -12.18 -5.15 1.04
C ARG A 381 -11.92 -6.06 2.25
N LEU A 382 -12.99 -6.50 2.93
CA LEU A 382 -12.98 -7.58 3.92
C LEU A 382 -13.97 -8.69 3.50
N PRO A 383 -13.63 -9.98 3.72
CA PRO A 383 -12.30 -10.46 4.09
C PRO A 383 -11.25 -10.03 3.07
N GLY A 384 -10.04 -9.71 3.57
CA GLY A 384 -8.91 -9.21 2.78
C GLY A 384 -7.97 -10.31 2.30
N GLY A 385 -6.78 -9.87 1.87
CA GLY A 385 -5.77 -10.73 1.26
C GLY A 385 -5.97 -10.93 -0.25
N LEU A 386 -4.95 -11.57 -0.86
CA LEU A 386 -4.88 -11.88 -2.29
C LEU A 386 -4.93 -13.39 -2.51
#